data_9016fdc0b8c16712d0ad3665e202932c
#
_entry.id   9016fdc0b8c16712d0ad3665e202932c
#
_cell.length_a   1.000
_cell.length_b   1.000
_cell.length_c   1.000
_cell.angle_alpha   90.00
_cell.angle_beta   90.00
_cell.angle_gamma   90.00
#
_symmetry.space_group_name_H-M   'P 1'
#
loop_
_entity.id
_entity.type
_entity.pdbx_description
1 polymer ?
#
loop_
_entity_poly.entity_id
_entity_poly.type
_entity_poly.pdbx_seq_one_letter_code
_entity_poly.pdbx_strand_id
1 'polypeptide(L)'
;MRFVVKKEIFEELPSACFGVVMAKGVVIGVICCITTLPAMILVFDGVIEKTKHNPLVKSLDKASGFITKHYKVWLLVFLVMLYPAVYGNNHTQIYYNIDKSLPATLDSNVSNEKLKEDFDMSTVHMILLKNGMDSKEKTQMLDQIDKVDGVKWSLGMNSLIGPTFPESMIPSNIKKMLQSDNYEVQFICSEYSSATDECNAQLDAIQKIVKKYSPESMVIGEAPLMKDLQDTTDVDLQRVNILSMAAI
;
A
#
# COMPACT_ATOMS: atom_id res chain seq x y z
N MET A 1 5.26 -32.83 21.75
CA MET A 1 4.12 -32.13 21.21
C MET A 1 4.40 -30.63 21.30
N ARG A 2 5.16 -30.06 20.34
CA ARG A 2 5.51 -28.64 20.31
C ARG A 2 4.31 -27.89 19.77
N PHE A 3 3.76 -27.00 20.54
CA PHE A 3 2.79 -26.04 20.09
C PHE A 3 3.42 -25.17 18.99
N VAL A 4 3.18 -25.53 17.75
CA VAL A 4 3.24 -24.61 16.62
C VAL A 4 1.98 -23.75 16.73
N VAL A 5 1.95 -22.88 17.71
CA VAL A 5 0.98 -21.79 17.73
C VAL A 5 1.45 -20.82 16.65
N LYS A 6 0.92 -21.05 15.55
CA LYS A 6 0.66 -20.22 14.38
C LYS A 6 1.15 -18.80 14.53
N LYS A 7 2.28 -18.57 13.91
CA LYS A 7 2.82 -17.23 13.62
C LYS A 7 1.75 -16.35 12.91
N GLU A 8 0.87 -16.96 12.14
CA GLU A 8 -0.28 -16.34 11.49
C GLU A 8 -1.27 -15.66 12.46
N ILE A 9 -1.49 -16.22 13.65
CA ILE A 9 -2.42 -15.62 14.65
C ILE A 9 -1.84 -14.33 15.24
N PHE A 10 -0.53 -14.22 15.38
CA PHE A 10 0.11 -13.02 15.91
C PHE A 10 0.23 -11.88 14.90
N GLU A 11 0.24 -12.16 13.60
CA GLU A 11 0.27 -11.16 12.55
C GLU A 11 -1.14 -10.58 12.27
N GLU A 12 -2.20 -11.36 12.45
CA GLU A 12 -3.59 -10.89 12.32
C GLU A 12 -4.17 -10.25 13.59
N LEU A 13 -3.64 -10.57 14.76
CA LEU A 13 -4.16 -10.07 16.04
C LEU A 13 -4.21 -8.53 16.14
N PRO A 14 -3.19 -7.76 15.73
CA PRO A 14 -3.25 -6.29 15.82
C PRO A 14 -4.34 -5.69 14.95
N SER A 15 -4.52 -6.19 13.73
CA SER A 15 -5.55 -5.68 12.80
C SER A 15 -6.95 -6.10 13.24
N ALA A 16 -7.14 -7.32 13.72
CA ALA A 16 -8.39 -7.81 14.27
C ALA A 16 -8.78 -7.04 15.56
N CYS A 17 -7.82 -6.79 16.46
CA CYS A 17 -8.05 -5.97 17.64
C CYS A 17 -8.45 -4.55 17.29
N PHE A 18 -7.80 -3.93 16.30
CA PHE A 18 -8.14 -2.60 15.83
C PHE A 18 -9.56 -2.55 15.25
N GLY A 19 -9.92 -3.53 14.41
CA GLY A 19 -11.26 -3.67 13.85
C GLY A 19 -12.34 -3.83 14.94
N VAL A 20 -12.11 -4.65 15.95
CA VAL A 20 -13.03 -4.82 17.09
C VAL A 20 -13.19 -3.54 17.90
N VAL A 21 -12.10 -2.81 18.16
CA VAL A 21 -12.15 -1.53 18.87
C VAL A 21 -12.93 -0.49 18.10
N MET A 22 -12.72 -0.39 16.78
CA MET A 22 -13.47 0.50 15.90
C MET A 22 -14.96 0.14 15.87
N ALA A 23 -15.31 -1.13 15.70
CA ALA A 23 -16.70 -1.61 15.71
C ALA A 23 -17.39 -1.30 17.04
N LYS A 24 -16.70 -1.51 18.16
CA LYS A 24 -17.20 -1.17 19.49
C LYS A 24 -17.47 0.33 19.62
N GLY A 25 -16.57 1.17 19.10
CA GLY A 25 -16.76 2.63 19.07
C GLY A 25 -18.01 3.05 18.30
N VAL A 26 -18.25 2.45 17.13
CA VAL A 26 -19.44 2.71 16.31
C VAL A 26 -20.73 2.29 17.06
N VAL A 27 -20.74 1.10 17.64
CA VAL A 27 -21.93 0.60 18.39
C VAL A 27 -22.25 1.52 19.57
N ILE A 28 -21.24 1.91 20.35
CA ILE A 28 -21.42 2.85 21.47
C ILE A 28 -21.92 4.20 20.96
N GLY A 29 -21.35 4.70 19.86
CA GLY A 29 -21.78 5.95 19.23
C GLY A 29 -23.25 5.93 18.81
N VAL A 30 -23.70 4.85 18.18
CA VAL A 30 -25.11 4.67 17.81
C VAL A 30 -26.02 4.65 19.04
N ILE A 31 -25.66 3.90 20.07
CA ILE A 31 -26.43 3.85 21.33
C ILE A 31 -26.50 5.26 21.97
N CYS A 32 -25.38 5.98 22.03
CA CYS A 32 -25.35 7.36 22.53
C CYS A 32 -26.25 8.29 21.70
N CYS A 33 -26.22 8.19 20.38
CA CYS A 33 -27.07 9.03 19.53
C CYS A 33 -28.56 8.74 19.76
N ILE A 34 -28.96 7.49 19.87
CA ILE A 34 -30.36 7.11 20.05
C ILE A 34 -30.88 7.48 21.45
N THR A 35 -30.01 7.44 22.48
CA THR A 35 -30.42 7.69 23.86
C THR A 35 -30.19 9.14 24.28
N THR A 36 -28.97 9.66 24.06
CA THR A 36 -28.54 10.97 24.56
C THR A 36 -29.19 12.11 23.78
N LEU A 37 -29.29 12.01 22.44
CA LEU A 37 -29.84 13.08 21.62
C LEU A 37 -31.31 13.39 21.95
N PRO A 38 -32.24 12.39 22.00
CA PRO A 38 -33.60 12.66 22.43
C PRO A 38 -33.73 13.19 23.87
N ALA A 39 -32.92 12.63 24.79
CA ALA A 39 -32.88 13.10 26.18
C ALA A 39 -32.43 14.57 26.28
N MET A 40 -31.40 14.97 25.54
CA MET A 40 -30.95 16.35 25.47
C MET A 40 -32.01 17.29 24.89
N ILE A 41 -32.73 16.88 23.82
CA ILE A 41 -33.80 17.66 23.24
C ILE A 41 -34.88 17.91 24.28
N LEU A 42 -35.29 16.88 25.04
CA LEU A 42 -36.29 17.01 26.09
C LEU A 42 -35.87 17.94 27.25
N VAL A 43 -34.58 17.83 27.67
CA VAL A 43 -34.03 18.67 28.76
C VAL A 43 -33.91 20.14 28.32
N PHE A 44 -33.52 20.38 27.08
CA PHE A 44 -33.28 21.73 26.55
C PHE A 44 -34.52 22.30 25.82
N ASP A 45 -35.67 21.62 25.80
CA ASP A 45 -36.87 22.03 25.09
C ASP A 45 -37.31 23.48 25.44
N GLY A 46 -37.30 23.82 26.72
CA GLY A 46 -37.63 25.18 27.17
C GLY A 46 -36.63 26.27 26.73
N VAL A 47 -35.36 25.90 26.50
CA VAL A 47 -34.32 26.82 25.97
C VAL A 47 -34.49 26.94 24.45
N ILE A 48 -34.74 25.84 23.79
CA ILE A 48 -34.97 25.78 22.34
C ILE A 48 -36.18 26.64 21.98
N GLU A 49 -37.27 26.53 22.75
CA GLU A 49 -38.50 27.29 22.51
C GLU A 49 -38.30 28.80 22.70
N LYS A 50 -37.50 29.22 23.71
CA LYS A 50 -37.13 30.64 23.95
C LYS A 50 -36.20 31.20 22.88
N THR A 51 -35.39 30.39 22.27
CA THR A 51 -34.43 30.81 21.22
C THR A 51 -34.98 30.59 19.80
N LYS A 52 -36.24 30.23 19.68
CA LYS A 52 -36.92 30.02 18.41
C LYS A 52 -36.92 31.30 17.58
N HIS A 53 -36.23 31.27 16.47
CA HIS A 53 -36.18 32.35 15.50
C HIS A 53 -36.73 31.90 14.15
N ASN A 54 -37.08 32.87 13.32
CA ASN A 54 -37.54 32.54 11.97
C ASN A 54 -36.43 31.83 11.20
N PRO A 55 -36.75 30.72 10.52
CA PRO A 55 -35.76 29.96 9.78
C PRO A 55 -35.09 30.86 8.74
N LEU A 56 -33.73 30.87 8.73
CA LEU A 56 -32.91 31.58 7.75
C LEU A 56 -33.19 31.12 6.31
N VAL A 57 -33.55 29.86 6.15
CA VAL A 57 -33.92 29.26 4.87
C VAL A 57 -35.43 29.22 4.79
N LYS A 58 -36.00 29.97 3.84
CA LYS A 58 -37.44 29.89 3.55
C LYS A 58 -37.82 28.48 3.12
N SER A 59 -39.08 28.11 3.37
CA SER A 59 -39.64 26.81 3.02
C SER A 59 -39.16 26.31 1.64
N LEU A 60 -38.60 25.10 1.63
CA LEU A 60 -38.13 24.43 0.42
C LEU A 60 -39.25 23.69 -0.33
N ASP A 61 -40.51 24.02 -0.05
CA ASP A 61 -41.68 23.32 -0.62
C ASP A 61 -41.69 23.32 -2.14
N LYS A 62 -41.26 24.43 -2.76
CA LYS A 62 -41.14 24.52 -4.22
C LYS A 62 -40.05 23.58 -4.79
N ALA A 63 -38.91 23.52 -4.12
CA ALA A 63 -37.80 22.64 -4.50
C ALA A 63 -38.18 21.17 -4.28
N SER A 64 -38.77 20.86 -3.14
CA SER A 64 -39.28 19.52 -2.80
C SER A 64 -40.36 19.07 -3.79
N GLY A 65 -41.31 19.93 -4.09
CA GLY A 65 -42.37 19.65 -5.07
C GLY A 65 -41.79 19.42 -6.49
N PHE A 66 -40.81 20.18 -6.90
CA PHE A 66 -40.14 20.00 -8.20
C PHE A 66 -39.39 18.65 -8.26
N ILE A 67 -38.64 18.31 -7.23
CA ILE A 67 -37.91 17.05 -7.14
C ILE A 67 -38.86 15.87 -7.13
N THR A 68 -39.91 15.92 -6.30
CA THR A 68 -40.91 14.85 -6.18
C THR A 68 -41.69 14.67 -7.47
N LYS A 69 -42.05 15.76 -8.15
CA LYS A 69 -42.73 15.70 -9.43
C LYS A 69 -41.93 15.05 -10.53
N HIS A 70 -40.58 15.25 -10.51
CA HIS A 70 -39.69 14.76 -11.53
C HIS A 70 -38.77 13.65 -11.02
N TYR A 71 -39.20 12.85 -10.02
CA TYR A 71 -38.34 11.83 -9.38
C TYR A 71 -37.75 10.83 -10.36
N LYS A 72 -38.43 10.48 -11.46
CA LYS A 72 -37.91 9.57 -12.50
C LYS A 72 -36.69 10.16 -13.22
N VAL A 73 -36.71 11.49 -13.48
CA VAL A 73 -35.60 12.18 -14.12
C VAL A 73 -34.40 12.22 -13.17
N TRP A 74 -34.65 12.52 -11.89
CA TRP A 74 -33.60 12.52 -10.86
C TRP A 74 -33.00 11.14 -10.64
N LEU A 75 -33.83 10.09 -10.69
CA LEU A 75 -33.36 8.71 -10.64
C LEU A 75 -32.47 8.38 -11.84
N LEU A 76 -32.85 8.80 -13.04
CA LEU A 76 -32.05 8.61 -14.25
C LEU A 76 -30.72 9.35 -14.14
N VAL A 77 -30.72 10.61 -13.71
CA VAL A 77 -29.51 11.41 -13.49
C VAL A 77 -28.60 10.73 -12.48
N PHE A 78 -29.14 10.22 -11.39
CA PHE A 78 -28.36 9.47 -10.39
C PHE A 78 -27.72 8.23 -11.00
N LEU A 79 -28.46 7.43 -11.77
CA LEU A 79 -27.91 6.23 -12.44
C LEU A 79 -26.81 6.57 -13.45
N VAL A 80 -27.00 7.66 -14.20
CA VAL A 80 -25.96 8.14 -15.14
C VAL A 80 -24.71 8.62 -14.42
N MET A 81 -24.88 9.31 -13.27
CA MET A 81 -23.75 9.77 -12.46
C MET A 81 -23.07 8.62 -11.69
N LEU A 82 -23.77 7.55 -11.39
CA LEU A 82 -23.22 6.38 -10.71
C LEU A 82 -22.14 5.70 -11.55
N TYR A 83 -22.32 5.64 -12.88
CA TYR A 83 -21.36 5.01 -13.77
C TYR A 83 -19.94 5.64 -13.69
N PRO A 84 -19.77 6.97 -13.92
CA PRO A 84 -18.46 7.60 -13.79
C PRO A 84 -17.91 7.55 -12.35
N ALA A 85 -18.78 7.55 -11.33
CA ALA A 85 -18.35 7.44 -9.95
C ALA A 85 -17.74 6.05 -9.66
N VAL A 86 -18.39 4.97 -10.08
CA VAL A 86 -17.86 3.60 -9.95
C VAL A 86 -16.61 3.42 -10.81
N TYR A 87 -16.62 3.95 -12.04
CA TYR A 87 -15.45 3.90 -12.91
C TYR A 87 -14.25 4.61 -12.27
N GLY A 88 -14.45 5.82 -11.76
CA GLY A 88 -13.39 6.58 -11.07
C GLY A 88 -12.88 5.86 -9.82
N ASN A 89 -13.77 5.31 -8.99
CA ASN A 89 -13.38 4.56 -7.80
C ASN A 89 -12.51 3.32 -8.13
N ASN A 90 -12.85 2.60 -9.20
CA ASN A 90 -12.11 1.41 -9.61
C ASN A 90 -10.77 1.71 -10.31
N HIS A 91 -10.57 2.96 -10.78
CA HIS A 91 -9.33 3.40 -11.43
C HIS A 91 -8.50 4.35 -10.57
N THR A 92 -8.93 4.59 -9.34
CA THR A 92 -8.15 5.37 -8.37
C THR A 92 -7.17 4.43 -7.70
N GLN A 93 -5.88 4.62 -7.98
CA GLN A 93 -4.81 3.88 -7.32
C GLN A 93 -4.40 4.64 -6.05
N ILE A 94 -4.24 3.91 -4.96
CA ILE A 94 -3.81 4.46 -3.68
C ILE A 94 -2.32 4.16 -3.53
N TYR A 95 -1.49 5.18 -3.70
CA TYR A 95 -0.06 5.09 -3.45
C TYR A 95 0.27 5.59 -2.04
N TYR A 96 0.91 4.75 -1.24
CA TYR A 96 1.41 5.11 0.09
C TYR A 96 2.77 5.81 -0.02
N ASN A 97 2.77 7.01 -0.59
CA ASN A 97 3.99 7.78 -0.86
C ASN A 97 4.11 8.90 0.20
N ILE A 98 4.53 8.51 1.41
CA ILE A 98 4.64 9.44 2.56
C ILE A 98 5.72 10.49 2.30
N ASP A 99 6.82 10.11 1.68
CA ASP A 99 7.97 10.98 1.34
C ASP A 99 7.58 12.13 0.40
N LYS A 100 6.66 11.92 -0.56
CA LYS A 100 6.15 13.00 -1.41
C LYS A 100 5.27 14.02 -0.69
N SER A 101 4.73 13.66 0.46
CA SER A 101 3.95 14.58 1.30
C SER A 101 4.81 15.44 2.22
N LEU A 102 6.10 15.12 2.36
CA LEU A 102 7.05 15.85 3.18
C LEU A 102 7.58 17.09 2.43
N PRO A 103 7.93 18.18 3.17
CA PRO A 103 8.52 19.36 2.55
C PRO A 103 9.79 19.03 1.76
N ALA A 104 9.91 19.57 0.55
CA ALA A 104 11.09 19.36 -0.32
C ALA A 104 12.42 19.88 0.29
N THR A 105 12.32 20.70 1.34
CA THR A 105 13.47 21.29 2.06
C THR A 105 14.09 20.35 3.10
N LEU A 106 13.49 19.18 3.34
CA LEU A 106 14.06 18.21 4.27
C LEU A 106 15.36 17.62 3.70
N ASP A 107 16.36 17.48 4.55
CA ASP A 107 17.67 16.94 4.16
C ASP A 107 17.58 15.57 3.48
N SER A 108 16.63 14.73 3.90
CA SER A 108 16.38 13.44 3.28
C SER A 108 15.88 13.58 1.83
N ASN A 109 14.94 14.50 1.57
CA ASN A 109 14.42 14.74 0.23
C ASN A 109 15.49 15.35 -0.69
N VAL A 110 16.25 16.33 -0.17
CA VAL A 110 17.39 16.93 -0.88
C VAL A 110 18.44 15.88 -1.23
N SER A 111 18.72 14.94 -0.30
CA SER A 111 19.69 13.87 -0.53
C SER A 111 19.20 12.86 -1.58
N ASN A 112 17.93 12.50 -1.54
CA ASN A 112 17.31 11.62 -2.53
C ASN A 112 17.30 12.24 -3.94
N GLU A 113 16.99 13.55 -4.04
CA GLU A 113 17.08 14.27 -5.33
C GLU A 113 18.51 14.25 -5.88
N LYS A 114 19.52 14.50 -5.05
CA LYS A 114 20.92 14.42 -5.48
C LYS A 114 21.34 13.03 -5.92
N LEU A 115 20.89 11.98 -5.22
CA LEU A 115 21.12 10.59 -5.65
C LEU A 115 20.52 10.32 -7.03
N LYS A 116 19.36 10.88 -7.28
CA LYS A 116 18.66 10.74 -8.56
C LYS A 116 19.35 11.54 -9.68
N GLU A 117 19.71 12.80 -9.41
CA GLU A 117 20.30 13.70 -10.40
C GLU A 117 21.74 13.33 -10.76
N ASP A 118 22.56 13.00 -9.73
CA ASP A 118 23.99 12.79 -9.92
C ASP A 118 24.34 11.32 -10.26
N PHE A 119 23.50 10.36 -9.80
CA PHE A 119 23.81 8.93 -9.91
C PHE A 119 22.75 8.11 -10.64
N ASP A 120 21.66 8.73 -11.10
CA ASP A 120 20.49 8.03 -11.67
C ASP A 120 19.90 6.95 -10.75
N MET A 121 20.01 7.14 -9.43
CA MET A 121 19.59 6.19 -8.41
C MET A 121 18.35 6.72 -7.71
N SER A 122 17.19 6.07 -7.96
CA SER A 122 15.94 6.44 -7.27
C SER A 122 15.57 5.46 -6.17
N THR A 123 15.68 4.16 -6.45
CA THR A 123 15.28 3.13 -5.48
C THR A 123 16.24 1.95 -5.53
N VAL A 124 16.54 1.37 -4.37
CA VAL A 124 17.35 0.17 -4.26
C VAL A 124 16.47 -0.99 -3.77
N HIS A 125 16.40 -2.02 -4.58
CA HIS A 125 15.76 -3.29 -4.20
C HIS A 125 16.83 -4.28 -3.77
N MET A 126 16.45 -5.23 -2.94
CA MET A 126 17.34 -6.32 -2.52
C MET A 126 16.69 -7.66 -2.86
N ILE A 127 17.50 -8.63 -3.24
CA ILE A 127 17.10 -10.02 -3.37
C ILE A 127 17.67 -10.80 -2.19
N LEU A 128 16.83 -11.48 -1.46
CA LEU A 128 17.22 -12.53 -0.53
C LEU A 128 17.25 -13.86 -1.30
N LEU A 129 18.44 -14.19 -1.79
CA LEU A 129 18.66 -15.39 -2.58
C LEU A 129 18.93 -16.56 -1.64
N LYS A 130 18.19 -17.68 -1.82
CA LYS A 130 18.45 -18.89 -1.05
C LYS A 130 19.80 -19.46 -1.39
N ASN A 131 20.60 -19.83 -0.37
CA ASN A 131 21.90 -20.46 -0.57
C ASN A 131 21.80 -21.80 -1.30
N GLY A 132 22.81 -22.13 -2.09
CA GLY A 132 22.91 -23.38 -2.84
C GLY A 132 22.77 -23.24 -4.35
N MET A 133 22.53 -22.02 -4.87
CA MET A 133 22.56 -21.76 -6.30
C MET A 133 24.00 -21.67 -6.81
N ASP A 134 24.27 -22.23 -7.98
CA ASP A 134 25.60 -22.16 -8.62
C ASP A 134 25.95 -20.73 -9.07
N SER A 135 27.23 -20.41 -9.02
CA SER A 135 27.75 -19.08 -9.42
C SER A 135 27.37 -18.67 -10.83
N LYS A 136 27.29 -19.63 -11.77
CA LYS A 136 26.87 -19.35 -13.15
C LYS A 136 25.38 -19.00 -13.23
N GLU A 137 24.54 -19.70 -12.48
CA GLU A 137 23.10 -19.42 -12.42
C GLU A 137 22.83 -18.05 -11.78
N LYS A 138 23.57 -17.69 -10.72
CA LYS A 138 23.51 -16.38 -10.11
C LYS A 138 23.84 -15.26 -11.11
N THR A 139 24.93 -15.43 -11.87
CA THR A 139 25.34 -14.47 -12.90
C THR A 139 24.28 -14.37 -14.00
N GLN A 140 23.77 -15.51 -14.50
CA GLN A 140 22.74 -15.51 -15.53
C GLN A 140 21.44 -14.85 -15.04
N MET A 141 21.06 -15.02 -13.78
CA MET A 141 19.91 -14.37 -13.18
C MET A 141 20.12 -12.85 -13.15
N LEU A 142 21.26 -12.38 -12.67
CA LEU A 142 21.58 -10.94 -12.62
C LEU A 142 21.64 -10.33 -14.03
N ASP A 143 22.26 -11.02 -15.01
CA ASP A 143 22.29 -10.60 -16.42
C ASP A 143 20.89 -10.47 -17.05
N GLN A 144 19.92 -11.28 -16.59
CA GLN A 144 18.53 -11.12 -17.01
C GLN A 144 17.85 -9.98 -16.30
N ILE A 145 18.15 -9.74 -15.04
CA ILE A 145 17.63 -8.62 -14.27
C ILE A 145 18.15 -7.28 -14.80
N ASP A 146 19.43 -7.20 -15.19
CA ASP A 146 20.01 -6.00 -15.78
C ASP A 146 19.38 -5.60 -17.13
N LYS A 147 18.65 -6.52 -17.78
CA LYS A 147 17.90 -6.24 -19.01
C LYS A 147 16.46 -5.80 -18.77
N VAL A 148 16.03 -5.80 -17.52
CA VAL A 148 14.68 -5.29 -17.16
C VAL A 148 14.70 -3.78 -17.26
N ASP A 149 13.64 -3.24 -17.84
CA ASP A 149 13.48 -1.80 -18.02
C ASP A 149 13.60 -1.04 -16.71
N GLY A 150 14.36 0.06 -16.72
CA GLY A 150 14.61 0.89 -15.54
C GLY A 150 15.61 0.33 -14.53
N VAL A 151 16.20 -0.86 -14.74
CA VAL A 151 17.31 -1.35 -13.94
C VAL A 151 18.60 -0.72 -14.42
N LYS A 152 19.31 -0.04 -13.52
CA LYS A 152 20.60 0.59 -13.83
C LYS A 152 21.75 -0.38 -13.65
N TRP A 153 21.74 -1.12 -12.58
CA TRP A 153 22.73 -2.14 -12.28
C TRP A 153 22.19 -3.13 -11.25
N SER A 154 22.69 -4.35 -11.29
CA SER A 154 22.52 -5.33 -10.22
C SER A 154 23.87 -5.74 -9.65
N LEU A 155 23.91 -5.94 -8.34
CA LEU A 155 25.15 -6.21 -7.61
C LEU A 155 24.95 -7.41 -6.68
N GLY A 156 25.68 -8.47 -6.98
CA GLY A 156 25.80 -9.64 -6.10
C GLY A 156 27.24 -9.86 -5.67
N MET A 157 27.46 -10.83 -4.79
CA MET A 157 28.81 -11.16 -4.34
C MET A 157 29.72 -11.52 -5.52
N ASN A 158 29.20 -12.23 -6.51
CA ASN A 158 29.94 -12.67 -7.69
C ASN A 158 30.27 -11.54 -8.67
N SER A 159 29.41 -10.52 -8.77
CA SER A 159 29.64 -9.36 -9.63
C SER A 159 30.70 -8.41 -9.08
N LEU A 160 30.85 -8.34 -7.75
CA LEU A 160 31.92 -7.55 -7.12
C LEU A 160 33.35 -8.10 -7.39
N ILE A 161 33.46 -9.40 -7.57
CA ILE A 161 34.75 -10.07 -7.60
C ILE A 161 35.05 -10.65 -9.00
N GLY A 162 34.04 -10.75 -9.84
CA GLY A 162 34.10 -11.36 -11.17
C GLY A 162 33.94 -12.89 -11.14
N PRO A 163 33.42 -13.48 -12.22
CA PRO A 163 33.04 -14.90 -12.28
C PRO A 163 34.23 -15.86 -12.21
N THR A 164 35.43 -15.37 -12.31
CA THR A 164 36.69 -16.17 -12.38
C THR A 164 37.36 -16.37 -11.01
N PHE A 165 36.93 -15.61 -9.99
CA PHE A 165 37.51 -15.73 -8.67
C PHE A 165 36.83 -16.77 -7.81
N PRO A 166 37.57 -17.69 -7.16
CA PRO A 166 37.01 -18.62 -6.20
C PRO A 166 36.38 -17.89 -5.00
N GLU A 167 35.25 -18.34 -4.54
CA GLU A 167 34.59 -17.78 -3.33
C GLU A 167 35.48 -17.78 -2.07
N SER A 168 36.51 -18.63 -2.06
CA SER A 168 37.48 -18.73 -0.98
C SER A 168 38.40 -17.48 -0.86
N MET A 169 38.49 -16.66 -1.89
CA MET A 169 39.30 -15.41 -1.89
C MET A 169 38.53 -14.19 -1.41
N ILE A 170 37.21 -14.33 -1.15
CA ILE A 170 36.38 -13.25 -0.62
C ILE A 170 36.79 -12.97 0.82
N PRO A 171 37.11 -11.71 1.16
CA PRO A 171 37.37 -11.34 2.55
C PRO A 171 36.18 -11.74 3.45
N SER A 172 36.51 -12.40 4.57
CA SER A 172 35.47 -12.93 5.49
C SER A 172 34.53 -11.86 6.00
N ASN A 173 34.94 -10.61 6.04
CA ASN A 173 34.10 -9.48 6.45
C ASN A 173 33.00 -9.21 5.43
N ILE A 174 33.33 -9.21 4.12
CA ILE A 174 32.32 -8.99 3.04
C ILE A 174 31.36 -10.17 2.97
N LYS A 175 31.90 -11.40 3.07
CA LYS A 175 31.08 -12.61 3.08
C LYS A 175 30.05 -12.60 4.22
N LYS A 176 30.47 -12.23 5.43
CA LYS A 176 29.56 -12.12 6.59
C LYS A 176 28.51 -11.02 6.47
N MET A 177 28.75 -9.97 5.69
CA MET A 177 27.79 -8.90 5.47
C MET A 177 26.73 -9.28 4.44
N LEU A 178 27.10 -10.04 3.41
CA LEU A 178 26.22 -10.34 2.27
C LEU A 178 25.64 -11.76 2.32
N GLN A 179 26.19 -12.65 3.13
CA GLN A 179 25.75 -14.04 3.22
C GLN A 179 25.55 -14.47 4.67
N SER A 180 24.39 -15.06 4.93
CA SER A 180 24.07 -15.79 6.17
C SER A 180 24.05 -17.29 5.91
N ASP A 181 23.70 -18.09 6.94
CA ASP A 181 23.62 -19.55 6.83
C ASP A 181 22.59 -20.01 5.77
N ASN A 182 21.53 -19.23 5.54
CA ASN A 182 20.42 -19.62 4.68
C ASN A 182 20.28 -18.76 3.42
N TYR A 183 20.73 -17.52 3.45
CA TYR A 183 20.46 -16.54 2.39
C TYR A 183 21.69 -15.69 2.06
N GLU A 184 21.73 -15.25 0.81
CA GLU A 184 22.67 -14.25 0.29
C GLU A 184 21.86 -13.01 -0.15
N VAL A 185 22.39 -11.82 0.14
CA VAL A 185 21.79 -10.55 -0.26
C VAL A 185 22.42 -10.07 -1.55
N GLN A 186 21.58 -9.70 -2.52
CA GLN A 186 21.98 -9.01 -3.75
C GLN A 186 21.21 -7.69 -3.86
N PHE A 187 21.80 -6.71 -4.52
CA PHE A 187 21.21 -5.38 -4.67
C PHE A 187 20.87 -5.11 -6.14
N ILE A 188 19.79 -4.38 -6.35
CA ILE A 188 19.35 -3.91 -7.65
C ILE A 188 19.07 -2.43 -7.52
N CYS A 189 19.66 -1.62 -8.36
CA CYS A 189 19.37 -0.20 -8.44
C CYS A 189 18.37 0.08 -9.55
N SER A 190 17.32 0.80 -9.22
CA SER A 190 16.28 1.25 -10.13
C SER A 190 16.31 2.76 -10.34
N GLU A 191 16.07 3.21 -11.58
CA GLU A 191 15.81 4.60 -11.87
C GLU A 191 14.39 5.04 -11.50
N TYR A 192 13.47 4.09 -11.31
CA TYR A 192 12.10 4.37 -10.95
C TYR A 192 11.95 4.64 -9.45
N SER A 193 11.15 5.63 -9.11
CA SER A 193 10.80 5.92 -7.72
C SER A 193 9.86 4.87 -7.15
N SER A 194 9.95 4.61 -5.85
CA SER A 194 9.01 3.75 -5.14
C SER A 194 7.57 4.21 -5.33
N ALA A 195 6.63 3.28 -5.28
CA ALA A 195 5.19 3.53 -5.43
C ALA A 195 4.82 4.27 -6.74
N THR A 196 5.32 3.77 -7.87
CA THR A 196 4.93 4.16 -9.24
C THR A 196 4.58 2.92 -10.04
N ASP A 197 3.78 3.08 -11.10
CA ASP A 197 3.37 1.97 -11.97
C ASP A 197 4.57 1.32 -12.66
N GLU A 198 5.53 2.12 -13.09
CA GLU A 198 6.77 1.67 -13.72
C GLU A 198 7.60 0.82 -12.75
N CYS A 199 7.75 1.28 -11.51
CA CYS A 199 8.45 0.53 -10.46
C CYS A 199 7.72 -0.77 -10.13
N ASN A 200 6.40 -0.76 -10.03
CA ASN A 200 5.60 -1.96 -9.78
C ASN A 200 5.73 -2.99 -10.91
N ALA A 201 5.68 -2.55 -12.17
CA ALA A 201 5.87 -3.42 -13.34
C ALA A 201 7.30 -4.00 -13.39
N GLN A 202 8.31 -3.19 -13.07
CA GLN A 202 9.70 -3.63 -12.94
C GLN A 202 9.85 -4.71 -11.86
N LEU A 203 9.26 -4.49 -10.68
CA LEU A 203 9.28 -5.46 -9.58
C LEU A 203 8.65 -6.79 -9.96
N ASP A 204 7.53 -6.78 -10.70
CA ASP A 204 6.89 -7.99 -11.21
C ASP A 204 7.79 -8.76 -12.18
N ALA A 205 8.51 -8.05 -13.05
CA ALA A 205 9.46 -8.66 -13.97
C ALA A 205 10.64 -9.27 -13.21
N ILE A 206 11.22 -8.55 -12.26
CA ILE A 206 12.32 -9.01 -11.40
C ILE A 206 11.88 -10.24 -10.59
N GLN A 207 10.72 -10.18 -9.97
CA GLN A 207 10.19 -11.28 -9.14
C GLN A 207 9.97 -12.55 -9.97
N LYS A 208 9.46 -12.43 -11.20
CA LYS A 208 9.33 -13.55 -12.14
C LYS A 208 10.68 -14.20 -12.48
N ILE A 209 11.71 -13.39 -12.72
CA ILE A 209 13.06 -13.87 -12.98
C ILE A 209 13.59 -14.60 -11.73
N VAL A 210 13.56 -13.95 -10.57
CA VAL A 210 14.05 -14.54 -9.30
C VAL A 210 13.35 -15.86 -8.99
N LYS A 211 12.03 -15.92 -9.11
CA LYS A 211 11.24 -17.15 -8.85
C LYS A 211 11.52 -18.27 -9.85
N LYS A 212 11.89 -17.95 -11.08
CA LYS A 212 12.29 -18.94 -12.10
C LYS A 212 13.59 -19.66 -11.71
N TYR A 213 14.55 -18.93 -11.14
CA TYR A 213 15.85 -19.49 -10.72
C TYR A 213 15.79 -20.09 -9.31
N SER A 214 15.07 -19.46 -8.40
CA SER A 214 14.94 -19.89 -7.01
C SER A 214 13.55 -19.59 -6.45
N PRO A 215 12.64 -20.55 -6.37
CA PRO A 215 11.29 -20.35 -5.85
C PRO A 215 11.22 -19.86 -4.39
N GLU A 216 12.24 -20.19 -3.57
CA GLU A 216 12.31 -19.81 -2.16
C GLU A 216 12.94 -18.43 -1.95
N SER A 217 13.49 -17.80 -2.99
CA SER A 217 14.09 -16.48 -2.93
C SER A 217 13.04 -15.38 -2.98
N MET A 218 13.32 -14.23 -2.40
CA MET A 218 12.39 -13.12 -2.22
C MET A 218 13.02 -11.82 -2.68
N VAL A 219 12.22 -10.95 -3.30
CA VAL A 219 12.59 -9.55 -3.56
C VAL A 219 12.09 -8.74 -2.38
N ILE A 220 12.96 -7.97 -1.76
CA ILE A 220 12.69 -7.20 -0.55
C ILE A 220 13.17 -5.75 -0.72
N GLY A 221 12.70 -4.87 0.12
CA GLY A 221 13.03 -3.44 0.12
C GLY A 221 11.79 -2.59 0.31
N GLU A 222 11.98 -1.28 0.20
CA GLU A 222 10.88 -0.33 0.37
C GLU A 222 9.81 -0.47 -0.72
N ALA A 223 10.22 -0.46 -1.99
CA ALA A 223 9.27 -0.54 -3.09
C ALA A 223 8.51 -1.88 -3.16
N PRO A 224 9.12 -3.07 -2.98
CA PRO A 224 8.38 -4.32 -2.83
C PRO A 224 7.37 -4.30 -1.68
N LEU A 225 7.76 -3.74 -0.52
CA LEU A 225 6.85 -3.61 0.63
C LEU A 225 5.66 -2.69 0.32
N MET A 226 5.90 -1.56 -0.34
CA MET A 226 4.84 -0.63 -0.75
C MET A 226 3.90 -1.27 -1.76
N LYS A 227 4.42 -2.05 -2.70
CA LYS A 227 3.62 -2.81 -3.65
C LYS A 227 2.74 -3.84 -2.95
N ASP A 228 3.30 -4.65 -2.06
CA ASP A 228 2.55 -5.67 -1.31
C ASP A 228 1.44 -5.02 -0.45
N LEU A 229 1.74 -3.86 0.15
CA LEU A 229 0.77 -3.09 0.91
C LEU A 229 -0.36 -2.56 0.01
N GLN A 230 -0.04 -2.06 -1.17
CA GLN A 230 -1.01 -1.58 -2.16
C GLN A 230 -1.92 -2.73 -2.61
N ASP A 231 -1.35 -3.84 -3.06
CA ASP A 231 -2.08 -5.01 -3.54
C ASP A 231 -3.04 -5.56 -2.46
N THR A 232 -2.58 -5.62 -1.20
CA THR A 232 -3.40 -6.07 -0.07
C THR A 232 -4.52 -5.09 0.23
N THR A 233 -4.21 -3.79 0.27
CA THR A 233 -5.19 -2.74 0.58
C THR A 233 -6.28 -2.65 -0.48
N ASP A 234 -5.95 -2.78 -1.76
CA ASP A 234 -6.92 -2.75 -2.85
C ASP A 234 -7.95 -3.89 -2.72
N VAL A 235 -7.49 -5.09 -2.37
CA VAL A 235 -8.38 -6.23 -2.12
C VAL A 235 -9.27 -6.00 -0.90
N ASP A 236 -8.70 -5.48 0.18
CA ASP A 236 -9.44 -5.25 1.42
C ASP A 236 -10.45 -4.11 1.27
N LEU A 237 -10.12 -3.03 0.58
CA LEU A 237 -11.05 -1.94 0.27
C LEU A 237 -12.23 -2.42 -0.58
N GLN A 238 -11.98 -3.24 -1.58
CA GLN A 238 -13.06 -3.83 -2.38
C GLN A 238 -14.00 -4.68 -1.52
N ARG A 239 -13.46 -5.53 -0.65
CA ARG A 239 -14.26 -6.36 0.27
C ARG A 239 -15.09 -5.51 1.24
N VAL A 240 -14.47 -4.49 1.84
CA VAL A 240 -15.14 -3.58 2.76
C VAL A 240 -16.26 -2.80 2.05
N ASN A 241 -16.01 -2.31 0.84
CA ASN A 241 -17.00 -1.60 0.04
C ASN A 241 -18.22 -2.50 -0.30
N ILE A 242 -17.97 -3.74 -0.74
CA ILE A 242 -19.05 -4.71 -1.04
C ILE A 242 -19.84 -5.02 0.23
N LEU A 243 -19.16 -5.29 1.34
CA LEU A 243 -19.81 -5.61 2.61
C LEU A 243 -20.63 -4.43 3.14
N SER A 244 -20.11 -3.21 3.04
CA SER A 244 -20.80 -1.99 3.45
C SER A 244 -22.06 -1.74 2.61
N MET A 245 -21.95 -1.90 1.28
CA MET A 245 -23.13 -1.78 0.39
C MET A 245 -24.20 -2.85 0.66
N ALA A 246 -23.78 -4.06 1.06
CA ALA A 246 -24.71 -5.13 1.39
C ALA A 246 -25.38 -4.95 2.77
N ALA A 247 -24.72 -4.21 3.67
CA ALA A 247 -25.23 -3.95 5.03
C ALA A 247 -26.21 -2.76 5.09
N ILE A 248 -26.19 -1.86 4.12
CA ILE A 248 -27.08 -0.68 4.00
C ILE A 248 -28.34 -1.05 3.23
#